data_cfdabdd3471b977cf1bb3b6ee35178bf
#
_entry.id   cfdabdd3471b977cf1bb3b6ee35178bf
#
_cell.length_a   1.000
_cell.length_b   1.000
_cell.length_c   1.000
_cell.angle_alpha   90.00
_cell.angle_beta   90.00
_cell.angle_gamma   90.00
#
_symmetry.space_group_name_H-M   'P 1'
#
loop_
_entity.id
_entity.type
_entity.pdbx_description
1 polymer ?
#
loop_
_entity_poly.entity_id
_entity_poly.type
_entity_poly.pdbx_seq_one_letter_code
_entity_poly.pdbx_strand_id
1 'polypeptide(L)' 'MFRTLLKTEALAIEDRTFPIRYFELRTLRGSRRYSAEILLGPGDRIILDDDSVTNLEARTMCLVPATLYSRVLARVNAA' A
#
# COMPACT_ATOMS: atom_id res chain seq x y z
N MET A 1 5.45 -12.30 16.07
CA MET A 1 5.78 -11.62 14.79
C MET A 1 6.25 -10.20 15.07
N PHE A 2 7.35 -9.82 14.48
CA PHE A 2 7.91 -8.49 14.65
C PHE A 2 7.70 -7.68 13.39
N ARG A 3 7.36 -6.41 13.55
CA ARG A 3 7.09 -5.48 12.46
C ARG A 3 8.05 -4.29 12.59
N THR A 4 8.84 -4.04 11.55
CA THR A 4 9.81 -2.95 11.54
C THR A 4 9.55 -2.04 10.36
N LEU A 5 9.40 -0.75 10.62
CA LEU A 5 9.24 0.24 9.56
C LEU A 5 10.56 0.38 8.79
N LEU A 6 10.54 0.12 7.49
CA LEU A 6 11.71 0.24 6.62
C LEU A 6 11.84 1.63 6.04
N LYS A 7 10.76 2.16 5.49
CA LYS A 7 10.75 3.48 4.86
C LYS A 7 9.33 3.99 4.70
N THR A 8 9.21 5.29 4.52
CA THR A 8 7.96 5.95 4.18
C THR A 8 8.15 6.70 2.87
N GLU A 9 7.20 6.55 1.96
CA GLU A 9 7.20 7.26 0.70
C GLU A 9 5.87 7.99 0.52
N ALA A 10 5.85 8.94 -0.39
CA ALA A 10 4.64 9.64 -0.78
C ALA A 10 4.38 9.38 -2.25
N LEU A 11 3.19 8.87 -2.57
CA LEU A 11 2.78 8.64 -3.94
C LEU A 11 1.87 9.79 -4.38
N ALA A 12 2.32 10.55 -5.38
CA ALA A 12 1.55 11.64 -5.94
C ALA A 12 0.73 11.14 -7.12
N ILE A 13 -0.58 11.32 -7.06
CA ILE A 13 -1.50 10.99 -8.15
C ILE A 13 -2.33 12.24 -8.39
N GLU A 14 -2.17 12.84 -9.56
CA GLU A 14 -2.77 14.13 -9.91
C GLU A 14 -2.37 15.18 -8.87
N ASP A 15 -3.33 15.79 -8.19
CA ASP A 15 -3.09 16.83 -7.19
C ASP A 15 -3.12 16.29 -5.74
N ARG A 16 -3.16 14.96 -5.58
CA ARG A 16 -3.24 14.32 -4.26
C ARG A 16 -2.00 13.51 -3.98
N THR A 17 -1.62 13.45 -2.71
CA THR A 17 -0.47 12.68 -2.24
C THR A 17 -0.93 11.68 -1.20
N PHE A 18 -0.50 10.43 -1.35
CA PHE A 18 -0.86 9.34 -0.47
C PHE A 18 0.39 8.80 0.24
N PRO A 19 0.39 8.75 1.57
CA PRO A 19 1.52 8.17 2.29
C PRO A 19 1.54 6.65 2.16
N ILE A 20 2.73 6.10 1.96
CA ILE A 20 2.96 4.66 1.89
C ILE A 20 4.02 4.31 2.91
N ARG A 21 3.73 3.37 3.80
CA ARG A 21 4.69 2.87 4.77
C ARG A 21 5.05 1.43 4.42
N TYR A 22 6.34 1.14 4.35
CA TYR A 22 6.85 -0.19 4.07
C TYR A 22 7.42 -0.80 5.33
N PHE A 23 7.04 -2.03 5.60
CA PHE A 23 7.44 -2.75 6.81
C PHE A 23 8.10 -4.07 6.45
N GLU A 24 9.07 -4.48 7.27
CA GLU A 24 9.56 -5.85 7.29
C GLU A 24 8.81 -6.60 8.38
N LEU A 25 8.29 -7.77 8.04
CA LEU A 25 7.63 -8.68 8.98
C LEU A 25 8.54 -9.89 9.17
N ARG A 26 8.84 -10.20 10.41
CA ARG A 26 9.65 -11.36 10.72
C ARG A 26 8.84 -12.37 11.51
N THR A 27 8.72 -13.58 10.99
CA THR A 27 7.99 -14.65 11.64
C THR A 27 8.85 -15.31 12.75
N LEU A 28 8.21 -16.12 13.59
CA LEU A 28 8.92 -16.85 14.63
C LEU A 28 9.96 -17.83 14.06
N ARG A 29 9.78 -18.26 12.82
CA ARG A 29 10.72 -19.15 12.13
C ARG A 29 11.86 -18.40 11.44
N GLY A 30 11.91 -17.08 11.57
CA GLY A 30 12.94 -16.27 10.95
C GLY A 30 12.68 -15.93 9.48
N SER A 31 11.54 -16.32 8.93
CA SER A 31 11.17 -15.94 7.57
C SER A 31 10.88 -14.46 7.51
N ARG A 32 11.30 -13.81 6.42
CA ARG A 32 11.07 -12.39 6.19
C ARG A 32 9.98 -12.21 5.15
N ARG A 33 9.05 -11.36 5.47
CA ARG A 33 8.05 -10.88 4.53
C ARG A 33 7.98 -9.37 4.62
N TYR A 34 7.34 -8.77 3.64
CA TYR A 34 7.26 -7.31 3.57
C TYR A 34 5.81 -6.90 3.39
N SER A 35 5.47 -5.75 3.91
CA SER A 35 4.12 -5.21 3.84
C SER A 35 4.18 -3.74 3.47
N ALA A 36 3.24 -3.29 2.66
CA ALA A 36 3.03 -1.88 2.37
C ALA A 36 1.65 -1.47 2.87
N GLU A 37 1.60 -0.38 3.60
CA GLU A 37 0.35 0.22 4.06
C GLU A 37 0.16 1.55 3.36
N ILE A 38 -0.90 1.66 2.57
CA ILE A 38 -1.22 2.86 1.80
C ILE A 38 -2.48 3.47 2.38
N LEU A 39 -2.37 4.72 2.83
CA LEU A 39 -3.49 5.44 3.40
C LEU A 39 -4.16 6.27 2.32
N LEU A 40 -5.38 5.90 1.94
CA LEU A 40 -6.15 6.58 0.90
C LEU A 40 -7.07 7.68 1.46
N GLY A 41 -7.41 7.58 2.73
CA GLY A 41 -8.26 8.56 3.40
C GLY A 41 -8.57 8.09 4.81
N PRO A 42 -9.33 8.85 5.60
CA PRO A 42 -9.70 8.45 6.96
C PRO A 42 -10.42 7.11 6.97
N GLY A 43 -9.86 6.13 7.67
CA GLY A 43 -10.41 4.79 7.75
C GLY A 43 -10.30 3.99 6.47
N ASP A 44 -9.59 4.48 5.46
CA ASP A 44 -9.49 3.85 4.16
C ASP A 44 -8.04 3.59 3.82
N ARG A 45 -7.62 2.33 3.93
CA ARG A 45 -6.24 1.93 3.67
C ARG A 45 -6.18 0.62 2.92
N ILE A 46 -5.08 0.43 2.20
CA ILE A 46 -4.77 -0.80 1.50
C ILE A 46 -3.53 -1.39 2.17
N ILE A 47 -3.54 -2.70 2.39
CA ILE A 47 -2.37 -3.41 2.89
C ILE A 47 -2.01 -4.48 1.86
N LEU A 48 -0.75 -4.45 1.41
CA LEU A 48 -0.22 -5.43 0.47
C LEU A 48 0.94 -6.16 1.14
N ASP A 49 1.05 -7.45 0.89
CA ASP A 49 2.16 -8.28 1.37
C ASP A 49 2.89 -8.89 0.20
N ASP A 50 4.20 -9.07 0.36
CA ASP A 50 5.02 -9.73 -0.63
C ASP A 50 6.28 -10.27 0.06
N ASP A 51 6.96 -11.19 -0.59
CA ASP A 51 8.25 -11.70 -0.09
C ASP A 51 9.44 -10.88 -0.59
N SER A 52 9.21 -9.85 -1.39
CA SER A 52 10.23 -8.97 -1.96
C SER A 52 9.77 -7.52 -1.91
N VAL A 53 10.64 -6.63 -1.41
CA VAL A 53 10.37 -5.18 -1.39
C VAL A 53 10.22 -4.65 -2.81
N THR A 54 11.08 -5.10 -3.73
CA THR A 54 11.03 -4.66 -5.13
C THR A 54 9.69 -4.99 -5.78
N ASN A 55 9.21 -6.23 -5.59
CA ASN A 55 7.91 -6.63 -6.09
C ASN A 55 6.79 -5.83 -5.44
N LEU A 56 6.90 -5.60 -4.14
CA LEU A 56 5.90 -4.85 -3.38
C LEU A 56 5.78 -3.41 -3.90
N GLU A 57 6.91 -2.77 -4.14
CA GLU A 57 6.92 -1.41 -4.71
C GLU A 57 6.24 -1.37 -6.08
N ALA A 58 6.57 -2.32 -6.96
CA ALA A 58 5.97 -2.40 -8.28
C ALA A 58 4.46 -2.61 -8.20
N ARG A 59 4.02 -3.52 -7.33
CA ARG A 59 2.59 -3.79 -7.12
C ARG A 59 1.86 -2.57 -6.59
N THR A 60 2.48 -1.85 -5.65
CA THR A 60 1.91 -0.63 -5.08
C THR A 60 1.68 0.42 -6.16
N MET A 61 2.68 0.64 -7.01
CA MET A 61 2.60 1.64 -8.08
C MET A 61 1.51 1.31 -9.11
N CYS A 62 1.19 0.03 -9.31
CA CYS A 62 0.13 -0.38 -10.22
C CYS A 62 -1.24 -0.38 -9.55
N LEU A 63 -1.32 -0.88 -8.31
CA LEU A 63 -2.58 -1.16 -7.65
C LEU A 63 -3.26 0.09 -7.09
N VAL A 64 -2.48 1.05 -6.57
CA VAL A 64 -3.06 2.24 -5.93
C VAL A 64 -3.84 3.08 -6.93
N PRO A 65 -3.29 3.45 -8.10
CA PRO A 65 -4.06 4.18 -9.10
C PRO A 65 -5.31 3.41 -9.56
N ALA A 66 -5.17 2.10 -9.77
CA ALA A 66 -6.31 1.26 -10.19
C ALA A 66 -7.41 1.24 -9.14
N THR A 67 -7.05 1.14 -7.86
CA THR A 67 -8.02 1.13 -6.77
C THR A 67 -8.74 2.47 -6.66
N LEU A 68 -8.00 3.57 -6.75
CA LEU A 68 -8.60 4.90 -6.72
C LEU A 68 -9.57 5.11 -7.87
N TYR A 69 -9.18 4.70 -9.07
CA TYR A 69 -10.03 4.79 -10.25
C TYR A 69 -11.32 3.99 -10.05
N SER A 70 -11.19 2.78 -9.54
CA SER A 70 -12.33 1.91 -9.25
C SER A 70 -13.29 2.55 -8.26
N ARG A 71 -12.79 3.23 -7.23
CA ARG A 71 -13.62 3.91 -6.24
C ARG A 71 -14.34 5.12 -6.82
N VAL A 72 -13.69 5.86 -7.72
CA VAL A 72 -14.32 6.97 -8.40
C VAL A 72 -15.49 6.47 -9.25
N LEU A 73 -15.30 5.39 -10.00
CA LEU A 73 -16.36 4.77 -10.79
C LEU A 73 -17.52 4.32 -9.91
N ALA A 74 -17.22 3.71 -8.76
CA ALA A 74 -18.26 3.26 -7.84
C ALA A 74 -19.11 4.43 -7.33
N ARG A 75 -18.50 5.57 -7.03
CA ARG A 75 -19.22 6.78 -6.59
C ARG A 75 -20.13 7.32 -7.70
N VAL A 76 -19.63 7.36 -8.92
CA VAL A 76 -20.42 7.85 -10.07
C VAL A 76 -21.61 6.93 -10.31
N ASN A 77 -21.42 5.62 -10.24
CA ASN A 77 -22.45 4.65 -10.49
C ASN A 77 -23.47 4.53 -9.35
N ALA A 78 -23.09 4.95 -8.14
CA ALA A 78 -23.97 4.90 -6.98
C ALA A 78 -24.90 6.12 -6.87
N ALA A 79 -24.68 7.13 -7.68
CA ALA A 79 -25.45 8.38 -7.64
C ALA A 79 -26.84 8.24 -8.27
#